data_6bbabb3be5426b1370485f2c0dc1d43a
#
_entry.id   6bbabb3be5426b1370485f2c0dc1d43a
#
_cell.length_a   1.000
_cell.length_b   1.000
_cell.length_c   1.000
_cell.angle_alpha   90.00
_cell.angle_beta   90.00
_cell.angle_gamma   90.00
#
_symmetry.space_group_name_H-M   'P 1'
#
loop_
_entity.id
_entity.type
_entity.pdbx_description
1 polymer ?
#
loop_
_entity_poly.entity_id
_entity_poly.type
_entity_poly.pdbx_seq_one_letter_code
_entity_poly.pdbx_strand_id
1 'polypeptide(L)'
;MILNNPKLFVALDFDTLEDVKEFGQKITPEKCGVKVGKELFTLGGPSIVEWFQNKNFDVFLDLKFHDIPNTVKKACYVASKL
;
A
#
# COMPACT_ATOMS: atom_id res chain seq x y z
N MET A 1 -9.39 -7.16 10.71
CA MET A 1 -8.81 -7.86 9.55
C MET A 1 -7.61 -8.65 9.98
N ILE A 2 -7.51 -9.85 9.50
CA ILE A 2 -6.44 -10.76 9.89
C ILE A 2 -5.53 -10.97 8.70
N LEU A 3 -4.25 -10.81 8.93
CA LEU A 3 -3.25 -11.17 7.95
C LEU A 3 -3.14 -12.68 7.89
N ASN A 4 -3.06 -13.25 6.70
CA ASN A 4 -2.95 -14.69 6.54
C ASN A 4 -1.71 -15.25 7.22
N ASN A 5 -0.62 -14.52 7.16
CA ASN A 5 0.63 -14.86 7.80
C ASN A 5 1.30 -13.61 8.29
N PRO A 6 2.11 -13.71 9.35
CA PRO A 6 2.94 -12.59 9.74
C PRO A 6 3.82 -12.21 8.55
N LYS A 7 3.69 -10.97 8.12
CA LYS A 7 4.45 -10.47 6.98
C LYS A 7 5.24 -9.26 7.37
N LEU A 8 6.38 -9.12 6.74
CA LEU A 8 7.10 -7.87 6.78
C LEU A 8 6.41 -6.90 5.83
N PHE A 9 6.06 -5.71 6.32
CA PHE A 9 5.55 -4.66 5.45
C PHE A 9 6.69 -3.72 5.08
N VAL A 10 6.87 -3.54 3.80
CA VAL A 10 7.94 -2.69 3.27
C VAL A 10 7.38 -1.31 3.00
N ALA A 11 8.01 -0.30 3.57
CA ALA A 11 7.61 1.09 3.33
C ALA A 11 8.04 1.50 1.92
N LEU A 12 7.10 2.05 1.18
CA LEU A 12 7.35 2.47 -0.19
C LEU A 12 7.74 3.95 -0.20
N ASP A 13 9.00 4.24 0.09
CA ASP A 13 9.53 5.60 0.18
C ASP A 13 10.26 5.96 -1.11
N PHE A 14 9.49 6.17 -2.16
CA PHE A 14 10.02 6.50 -3.48
C PHE A 14 9.47 7.83 -3.95
N ASP A 15 10.23 8.51 -4.79
CA ASP A 15 9.87 9.82 -5.29
C ASP A 15 9.01 9.77 -6.56
N THR A 16 9.02 8.66 -7.28
CA THR A 16 8.26 8.52 -8.53
C THR A 16 7.47 7.22 -8.53
N LEU A 17 6.37 7.21 -9.29
CA LEU A 17 5.58 6.01 -9.46
C LEU A 17 6.33 4.93 -10.22
N GLU A 18 7.19 5.33 -11.13
CA GLU A 18 8.00 4.39 -11.89
C GLU A 18 8.92 3.59 -11.00
N ASP A 19 9.57 4.26 -10.04
CA ASP A 19 10.46 3.60 -9.09
C ASP A 19 9.68 2.65 -8.18
N VAL A 20 8.47 3.05 -7.77
CA VAL A 20 7.60 2.20 -6.95
C VAL A 20 7.26 0.92 -7.69
N LYS A 21 6.85 1.04 -8.95
CA LYS A 21 6.45 -0.11 -9.74
C LYS A 21 7.61 -1.02 -10.05
N GLU A 22 8.76 -0.46 -10.32
CA GLU A 22 9.97 -1.24 -10.55
C GLU A 22 10.32 -2.05 -9.30
N PHE A 23 10.28 -1.43 -8.14
CA PHE A 23 10.51 -2.12 -6.88
C PHE A 23 9.47 -3.21 -6.65
N GLY A 24 8.20 -2.91 -6.93
CA GLY A 24 7.11 -3.86 -6.75
C GLY A 24 7.26 -5.12 -7.59
N GLN A 25 7.95 -5.04 -8.71
CA GLN A 25 8.22 -6.20 -9.55
C GLN A 25 9.34 -7.07 -9.02
N LYS A 26 10.14 -6.54 -8.09
CA LYS A 26 11.28 -7.27 -7.53
C LYS A 26 10.98 -7.98 -6.23
N ILE A 27 9.83 -7.70 -5.62
CA ILE A 27 9.44 -8.30 -4.36
C ILE A 27 8.30 -9.30 -4.57
N THR A 28 8.15 -10.20 -3.61
CA THR A 28 7.16 -11.28 -3.71
C THR A 28 6.01 -11.02 -2.75
N PRO A 29 4.74 -11.01 -3.23
CA PRO A 29 3.61 -10.75 -2.35
C PRO A 29 3.43 -11.80 -1.25
N GLU A 30 3.94 -13.00 -1.45
CA GLU A 30 3.85 -14.05 -0.46
C GLU A 30 4.75 -13.78 0.75
N LYS A 31 5.85 -13.05 0.55
CA LYS A 31 6.84 -12.80 1.60
C LYS A 31 6.68 -11.47 2.29
N CYS A 32 6.10 -10.49 1.63
CA CYS A 32 5.95 -9.17 2.21
C CYS A 32 4.70 -8.47 1.70
N GLY A 33 4.18 -7.57 2.52
CA GLY A 33 3.19 -6.61 2.10
C GLY A 33 3.86 -5.27 1.84
N VAL A 34 3.10 -4.30 1.43
CA VAL A 34 3.60 -2.96 1.17
C VAL A 34 2.86 -1.95 2.02
N LYS A 35 3.59 -0.92 2.42
CA LYS A 35 3.03 0.16 3.23
C LYS A 35 3.05 1.44 2.41
N VAL A 36 1.87 2.02 2.24
CA VAL A 36 1.69 3.24 1.47
C VAL A 36 1.42 4.39 2.43
N GLY A 37 2.34 5.32 2.48
CA GLY A 37 2.20 6.52 3.30
C GLY A 37 1.58 7.67 2.52
N LYS A 38 1.45 8.81 3.17
CA LYS A 38 0.77 9.96 2.62
C LYS A 38 1.41 10.48 1.33
N GLU A 39 2.72 10.56 1.30
CA GLU A 39 3.41 11.12 0.13
C GLU A 39 3.15 10.28 -1.11
N LEU A 40 3.29 8.96 -1.00
CA LEU A 40 3.06 8.09 -2.13
C LEU A 40 1.58 8.08 -2.53
N PHE A 41 0.69 8.10 -1.56
CA PHE A 41 -0.74 8.13 -1.86
C PHE A 41 -1.13 9.43 -2.56
N THR A 42 -0.53 10.53 -2.16
CA THR A 42 -0.74 11.82 -2.82
C THR A 42 -0.25 11.78 -4.27
N LEU A 43 0.87 11.13 -4.50
CA LEU A 43 1.47 11.02 -5.82
C LEU A 43 0.66 10.13 -6.77
N GLY A 44 0.22 8.98 -6.28
CA GLY A 44 -0.41 7.96 -7.11
C GLY A 44 -1.90 7.75 -6.88
N GLY A 45 -2.45 8.27 -5.79
CA GLY A 45 -3.85 8.09 -5.46
C GLY A 45 -4.25 6.64 -5.25
N PRO A 46 -5.55 6.35 -5.31
CA PRO A 46 -6.03 4.97 -5.17
C PRO A 46 -5.48 4.00 -6.20
N SER A 47 -5.06 4.50 -7.37
CA SER A 47 -4.56 3.62 -8.41
C SER A 47 -3.28 2.88 -8.03
N ILE A 48 -2.43 3.48 -7.19
CA ILE A 48 -1.22 2.80 -6.75
C ILE A 48 -1.56 1.65 -5.79
N VAL A 49 -2.59 1.83 -4.98
CA VAL A 49 -3.08 0.78 -4.10
C VAL A 49 -3.61 -0.38 -4.92
N GLU A 50 -4.44 -0.08 -5.92
CA GLU A 50 -5.00 -1.10 -6.80
C GLU A 50 -3.93 -1.85 -7.57
N TRP A 51 -2.89 -1.16 -8.00
CA TRP A 51 -1.79 -1.78 -8.70
C TRP A 51 -1.13 -2.88 -7.86
N PHE A 52 -0.89 -2.61 -6.59
CA PHE A 52 -0.32 -3.62 -5.70
C PHE A 52 -1.32 -4.71 -5.36
N GLN A 53 -2.59 -4.37 -5.17
CA GLN A 53 -3.62 -5.37 -4.90
C GLN A 53 -3.80 -6.32 -6.07
N ASN A 54 -3.72 -5.84 -7.30
CA ASN A 54 -3.81 -6.67 -8.48
C ASN A 54 -2.63 -7.64 -8.61
N LYS A 55 -1.54 -7.35 -7.94
CA LYS A 55 -0.39 -8.26 -7.86
C LYS A 55 -0.43 -9.13 -6.61
N ASN A 56 -1.55 -9.13 -5.90
CA ASN A 56 -1.79 -9.94 -4.70
C ASN A 56 -0.98 -9.52 -3.47
N PHE A 57 -0.54 -8.27 -3.42
CA PHE A 57 0.09 -7.74 -2.23
C PHE A 57 -0.94 -7.33 -1.20
N ASP A 58 -0.63 -7.53 0.07
CA ASP A 58 -1.35 -6.88 1.15
C ASP A 58 -0.86 -5.44 1.22
N VAL A 59 -1.79 -4.50 1.29
CA VAL A 59 -1.47 -3.08 1.32
C VAL A 59 -1.91 -2.49 2.66
N PHE A 60 -0.98 -1.82 3.31
CA PHE A 60 -1.22 -1.12 4.56
C PHE A 60 -1.21 0.38 4.27
N LEU A 61 -2.35 1.04 4.50
CA LEU A 61 -2.44 2.49 4.30
C LEU A 61 -2.17 3.21 5.62
N ASP A 62 -1.12 4.03 5.62
CA ASP A 62 -0.75 4.84 6.77
C ASP A 62 -1.07 6.31 6.47
N LEU A 63 -2.35 6.64 6.60
CA LEU A 63 -2.90 7.96 6.26
C LEU A 63 -3.69 8.51 7.43
N LYS A 64 -4.00 9.80 7.37
CA LYS A 64 -4.96 10.38 8.30
C LYS A 64 -6.36 9.90 7.94
N PHE A 65 -7.21 9.75 8.92
CA PHE A 65 -8.54 9.17 8.72
C PHE A 65 -9.32 9.86 7.59
N HIS A 66 -9.31 11.18 7.55
CA HIS A 66 -10.07 11.92 6.55
C HIS A 66 -9.46 11.85 5.14
N ASP A 67 -8.24 11.36 5.02
CA ASP A 67 -7.57 11.21 3.73
C ASP A 67 -7.82 9.83 3.10
N ILE A 68 -8.57 8.96 3.77
CA ILE A 68 -8.78 7.58 3.31
C ILE A 68 -10.08 7.50 2.51
N PRO A 69 -10.00 7.28 1.19
CA PRO A 69 -11.21 7.11 0.38
C PRO A 69 -11.96 5.83 0.74
N ASN A 70 -13.29 5.89 0.69
CA ASN A 70 -14.11 4.71 0.95
C ASN A 70 -13.79 3.57 -0.04
N THR A 71 -13.40 3.92 -1.24
CA THR A 71 -13.13 2.95 -2.30
C THR A 71 -11.95 2.02 -2.01
N VAL A 72 -11.05 2.42 -1.13
CA VAL A 72 -9.87 1.59 -0.80
C VAL A 72 -9.97 0.92 0.56
N LYS A 73 -10.96 1.29 1.37
CA LYS A 73 -11.05 0.77 2.75
C LYS A 73 -11.31 -0.74 2.80
N LYS A 74 -12.01 -1.28 1.83
CA LYS A 74 -12.41 -2.68 1.85
C LYS A 74 -11.27 -3.64 1.60
N ALA A 75 -10.27 -3.21 0.86
CA ALA A 75 -9.23 -4.10 0.36
C ALA A 75 -7.86 -3.80 0.95
N CYS A 76 -7.78 -2.89 1.90
CA CYS A 76 -6.53 -2.48 2.52
C CYS A 76 -6.60 -2.60 4.02
N TYR A 77 -5.44 -2.79 4.62
CA TYR A 77 -5.29 -2.61 6.05
C TYR A 77 -5.07 -1.13 6.29
N VAL A 78 -5.94 -0.52 7.06
CA VAL A 78 -5.92 0.94 7.23
C VAL A 78 -5.48 1.31 8.63
N ALA A 79 -4.44 2.13 8.73
CA ALA A 79 -4.03 2.76 9.96
C ALA A 79 -4.15 4.26 9.77
N SER A 80 -5.05 4.89 10.53
CA SER A 80 -5.22 6.33 10.44
C SER A 80 -4.52 7.02 11.60
N LYS A 81 -3.91 8.15 11.30
CA LYS A 81 -3.32 9.03 12.31
C LYS A 81 -4.20 10.27 12.41
N LEU A 82 -4.76 10.44 13.56
CA LEU A 82 -5.62 11.59 13.83
C LEU A 82 -4.82 12.78 14.31
#